data_a3f27084c267b534392d6df14fdecbf7
#
_entry.id   a3f27084c267b534392d6df14fdecbf7
#
_cell.length_a   1.000
_cell.length_b   1.000
_cell.length_c   1.000
_cell.angle_alpha   90.00
_cell.angle_beta   90.00
_cell.angle_gamma   90.00
#
_symmetry.space_group_name_H-M   'P 1'
#
loop_
_entity.id
_entity.type
_entity.pdbx_description
1 polymer ?
#
loop_
_entity_poly.entity_id
_entity_poly.type
_entity_poly.pdbx_seq_one_letter_code
_entity_poly.pdbx_strand_id
1 'polypeptide(L)'
;MTNSNRIKLTWISFFSYALTGALVIVTGMVMGNIADYFHLPVSSMSNTFTFLNAGILISIFLNAWLMEIVPLKTQLRFGFILMVLAVAGLMLSHSLALFSASMFVLGLVSGITMSIGTFLITHMYEGRQRGARLLFTDSFFSMAGMIFPMVAAVLLARSIEWYWVYACIGLVYVAIFVLTFGCDFSGAGQKSPERKQPAGGEREVGHRRAVPLRCGAVLHPRSAGLYLLGTGICEEPGHEPRRGR
;
A
#
# COMPACT_ATOMS: atom_id res chain seq x y z
N MET A 1 -5.85 -21.62 1.65
CA MET A 1 -6.49 -20.48 0.94
C MET A 1 -6.96 -20.95 -0.42
N THR A 2 -8.22 -20.75 -0.80
CA THR A 2 -8.72 -21.14 -2.13
C THR A 2 -8.16 -20.19 -3.21
N ASN A 3 -7.93 -20.71 -4.42
CA ASN A 3 -7.35 -19.93 -5.52
C ASN A 3 -8.24 -18.70 -5.87
N SER A 4 -9.56 -18.88 -5.79
CA SER A 4 -10.53 -17.80 -6.02
C SER A 4 -10.40 -16.66 -5.00
N ASN A 5 -10.20 -16.98 -3.72
CA ASN A 5 -10.04 -15.97 -2.67
C ASN A 5 -8.73 -15.19 -2.83
N ARG A 6 -7.64 -15.87 -3.22
CA ARG A 6 -6.35 -15.23 -3.50
C ARG A 6 -6.44 -14.23 -4.66
N ILE A 7 -7.17 -14.56 -5.72
CA ILE A 7 -7.39 -13.67 -6.86
C ILE A 7 -8.16 -12.42 -6.42
N LYS A 8 -9.24 -12.58 -5.65
CA LYS A 8 -10.05 -11.45 -5.17
C LYS A 8 -9.24 -10.50 -4.29
N LEU A 9 -8.44 -11.03 -3.36
CA LEU A 9 -7.56 -10.24 -2.50
C LEU A 9 -6.47 -9.50 -3.30
N THR A 10 -5.97 -10.12 -4.36
CA THR A 10 -5.03 -9.46 -5.29
C THR A 10 -5.71 -8.29 -6.02
N TRP A 11 -6.95 -8.43 -6.46
CA TRP A 11 -7.70 -7.33 -7.07
C TRP A 11 -7.98 -6.19 -6.09
N ILE A 12 -8.24 -6.48 -4.81
CA ILE A 12 -8.34 -5.44 -3.78
C ILE A 12 -7.03 -4.64 -3.70
N SER A 13 -5.88 -5.32 -3.75
CA SER A 13 -4.57 -4.64 -3.76
C SER A 13 -4.39 -3.76 -5.00
N PHE A 14 -4.77 -4.22 -6.18
CA PHE A 14 -4.67 -3.45 -7.42
C PHE A 14 -5.54 -2.19 -7.37
N PHE A 15 -6.79 -2.31 -6.97
CA PHE A 15 -7.70 -1.17 -6.83
C PHE A 15 -7.26 -0.20 -5.73
N SER A 16 -6.61 -0.68 -4.67
CA SER A 16 -6.07 0.17 -3.60
C SER A 16 -4.98 1.11 -4.12
N TYR A 17 -4.09 0.62 -4.96
CA TYR A 17 -3.06 1.43 -5.60
C TYR A 17 -3.65 2.36 -6.67
N ALA A 18 -4.60 1.87 -7.46
CA ALA A 18 -5.31 2.69 -8.44
C ALA A 18 -6.05 3.87 -7.77
N LEU A 19 -6.70 3.64 -6.63
CA LEU A 19 -7.38 4.68 -5.86
C LEU A 19 -6.41 5.79 -5.44
N THR A 20 -5.26 5.42 -4.86
CA THR A 20 -4.27 6.40 -4.40
C THR A 20 -3.66 7.16 -5.57
N GLY A 21 -3.29 6.47 -6.66
CA GLY A 21 -2.78 7.09 -7.87
C GLY A 21 -3.76 8.08 -8.49
N ALA A 22 -5.04 7.70 -8.58
CA ALA A 22 -6.09 8.58 -9.07
C ALA A 22 -6.23 9.84 -8.20
N LEU A 23 -6.32 9.69 -6.87
CA LEU A 23 -6.48 10.82 -5.94
C LEU A 23 -5.31 11.80 -6.03
N VAL A 24 -4.08 11.32 -5.99
CA VAL A 24 -2.89 12.18 -6.00
C VAL A 24 -2.76 12.95 -7.31
N ILE A 25 -2.89 12.26 -8.44
CA ILE A 25 -2.63 12.87 -9.75
C ILE A 25 -3.79 13.78 -10.18
N VAL A 26 -5.03 13.35 -9.97
CA VAL A 26 -6.20 14.17 -10.29
C VAL A 26 -6.26 15.43 -9.46
N THR A 27 -5.95 15.37 -8.17
CA THR A 27 -5.94 16.56 -7.30
C THR A 27 -4.98 17.63 -7.83
N GLY A 28 -3.80 17.22 -8.30
CA GLY A 28 -2.86 18.15 -8.95
C GLY A 28 -3.43 18.77 -10.23
N MET A 29 -4.15 17.98 -11.04
CA MET A 29 -4.72 18.45 -12.30
C MET A 29 -5.89 19.41 -12.11
N VAL A 30 -6.80 19.12 -11.19
CA VAL A 30 -8.01 19.97 -10.97
C VAL A 30 -7.76 21.15 -10.03
N MET A 31 -6.51 21.32 -9.57
CA MET A 31 -6.15 22.38 -8.60
C MET A 31 -6.52 23.79 -9.09
N GLY A 32 -6.36 24.07 -10.39
CA GLY A 32 -6.78 25.33 -10.99
C GLY A 32 -8.29 25.56 -10.86
N ASN A 33 -9.09 24.56 -11.22
CA ASN A 33 -10.55 24.64 -11.13
C ASN A 33 -11.05 24.80 -9.68
N ILE A 34 -10.34 24.20 -8.72
CA ILE A 34 -10.63 24.34 -7.28
C ILE A 34 -10.27 25.76 -6.83
N ALA A 35 -9.13 26.29 -7.27
CA ALA A 35 -8.69 27.65 -6.97
C ALA A 35 -9.70 28.68 -7.47
N ASP A 36 -10.19 28.53 -8.70
CA ASP A 36 -11.23 29.37 -9.29
C ASP A 36 -12.55 29.31 -8.52
N TYR A 37 -12.94 28.09 -8.09
CA TYR A 37 -14.15 27.89 -7.29
C TYR A 37 -14.11 28.63 -5.94
N PHE A 38 -12.97 28.63 -5.25
CA PHE A 38 -12.79 29.33 -3.98
C PHE A 38 -12.33 30.77 -4.14
N HIS A 39 -12.14 31.28 -5.37
CA HIS A 39 -11.61 32.60 -5.67
C HIS A 39 -10.26 32.88 -5.00
N LEU A 40 -9.40 31.87 -4.96
CA LEU A 40 -8.08 31.92 -4.34
C LEU A 40 -6.97 31.66 -5.37
N PRO A 41 -5.77 32.21 -5.15
CA PRO A 41 -4.63 31.94 -6.03
C PRO A 41 -4.24 30.45 -5.93
N VAL A 42 -3.79 29.87 -7.04
CA VAL A 42 -3.35 28.47 -7.11
C VAL A 42 -2.26 28.12 -6.09
N SER A 43 -1.40 29.12 -5.77
CA SER A 43 -0.36 28.96 -4.74
C SER A 43 -0.93 28.66 -3.34
N SER A 44 -2.10 29.23 -3.01
CA SER A 44 -2.79 28.93 -1.75
C SER A 44 -3.43 27.54 -1.76
N MET A 45 -3.85 27.05 -2.94
CA MET A 45 -4.38 25.71 -3.10
C MET A 45 -3.32 24.61 -2.95
N SER A 46 -2.05 24.92 -3.22
CA SER A 46 -0.94 23.99 -2.98
C SER A 46 -0.85 23.54 -1.51
N ASN A 47 -1.20 24.42 -0.57
CA ASN A 47 -1.28 24.05 0.85
C ASN A 47 -2.35 22.99 1.11
N THR A 48 -3.45 23.05 0.36
CA THR A 48 -4.54 22.09 0.49
C THR A 48 -4.15 20.72 -0.02
N PHE A 49 -3.36 20.66 -1.09
CA PHE A 49 -2.76 19.40 -1.57
C PHE A 49 -1.82 18.79 -0.53
N THR A 50 -1.16 19.61 0.27
CA THR A 50 -0.34 19.16 1.40
C THR A 50 -1.16 18.37 2.44
N PHE A 51 -2.43 18.75 2.69
CA PHE A 51 -3.30 18.01 3.60
C PHE A 51 -3.60 16.59 3.09
N LEU A 52 -3.80 16.40 1.79
CA LEU A 52 -3.96 15.08 1.19
C LEU A 52 -2.72 14.21 1.42
N ASN A 53 -1.54 14.76 1.10
CA ASN A 53 -0.28 14.03 1.26
C ASN A 53 0.07 13.77 2.73
N ALA A 54 -0.21 14.72 3.63
CA ALA A 54 -0.06 14.54 5.07
C ALA A 54 -0.97 13.41 5.58
N GLY A 55 -2.22 13.36 5.10
CA GLY A 55 -3.14 12.26 5.39
C GLY A 55 -2.58 10.91 4.98
N ILE A 56 -2.04 10.79 3.76
CA ILE A 56 -1.40 9.56 3.27
C ILE A 56 -0.21 9.18 4.14
N LEU A 57 0.67 10.12 4.46
CA LEU A 57 1.86 9.87 5.28
C LEU A 57 1.50 9.39 6.69
N ILE A 58 0.60 10.11 7.35
CA ILE A 58 0.13 9.75 8.70
C ILE A 58 -0.54 8.39 8.70
N SER A 59 -1.32 8.09 7.66
CA SER A 59 -2.03 6.81 7.56
C SER A 59 -1.09 5.61 7.44
N ILE A 60 0.08 5.75 6.81
CA ILE A 60 1.05 4.67 6.69
C ILE A 60 1.56 4.26 8.08
N PHE A 61 1.89 5.25 8.93
CA PHE A 61 2.31 4.98 10.32
C PHE A 61 1.16 4.46 11.17
N LEU A 62 -0.01 5.09 11.06
CA LEU A 62 -1.21 4.68 11.80
C LEU A 62 -1.63 3.25 11.44
N ASN A 63 -1.51 2.87 10.16
CA ASN A 63 -1.92 1.56 9.70
C ASN A 63 -1.02 0.44 10.23
N ALA A 64 0.27 0.69 10.44
CA ALA A 64 1.16 -0.28 11.07
C ALA A 64 0.63 -0.70 12.46
N TRP A 65 0.18 0.26 13.26
CA TRP A 65 -0.45 0.00 14.56
C TRP A 65 -1.88 -0.54 14.44
N LEU A 66 -2.66 -0.03 13.51
CA LEU A 66 -4.06 -0.40 13.32
C LEU A 66 -4.21 -1.87 12.85
N MET A 67 -3.27 -2.39 12.08
CA MET A 67 -3.27 -3.79 11.63
C MET A 67 -3.12 -4.79 12.78
N GLU A 68 -2.56 -4.39 13.91
CA GLU A 68 -2.43 -5.26 15.10
C GLU A 68 -3.74 -5.37 15.88
N ILE A 69 -4.58 -4.33 15.86
CA ILE A 69 -5.75 -4.19 16.71
C ILE A 69 -7.05 -4.49 15.95
N VAL A 70 -7.12 -4.03 14.68
CA VAL A 70 -8.36 -4.07 13.90
C VAL A 70 -8.23 -5.03 12.70
N PRO A 71 -9.19 -5.94 12.51
CA PRO A 71 -9.21 -6.82 11.33
C PRO A 71 -9.21 -6.03 10.02
N LEU A 72 -8.43 -6.46 9.03
CA LEU A 72 -8.32 -5.82 7.70
C LEU A 72 -9.69 -5.58 7.05
N LYS A 73 -10.59 -6.56 7.19
CA LYS A 73 -11.97 -6.46 6.66
C LYS A 73 -12.75 -5.30 7.28
N THR A 74 -12.57 -5.08 8.57
CA THR A 74 -13.21 -3.98 9.30
C THR A 74 -12.60 -2.64 8.89
N GLN A 75 -11.28 -2.58 8.74
CA GLN A 75 -10.58 -1.37 8.27
C GLN A 75 -11.09 -0.93 6.89
N LEU A 76 -11.23 -1.87 5.92
CA LEU A 76 -11.76 -1.57 4.59
C LEU A 76 -13.22 -1.09 4.61
N ARG A 77 -14.04 -1.64 5.51
CA ARG A 77 -15.44 -1.19 5.66
C ARG A 77 -15.52 0.22 6.24
N PHE A 78 -14.77 0.51 7.30
CA PHE A 78 -14.69 1.86 7.86
C PHE A 78 -14.10 2.85 6.86
N GLY A 79 -13.08 2.44 6.11
CA GLY A 79 -12.51 3.25 5.03
C GLY A 79 -13.55 3.63 3.99
N PHE A 80 -14.49 2.73 3.64
CA PHE A 80 -15.58 3.04 2.73
C PHE A 80 -16.50 4.13 3.27
N ILE A 81 -16.89 4.03 4.54
CA ILE A 81 -17.75 5.05 5.18
C ILE A 81 -17.02 6.41 5.19
N LEU A 82 -15.75 6.43 5.58
CA LEU A 82 -14.95 7.65 5.59
C LEU A 82 -14.77 8.23 4.18
N MET A 83 -14.60 7.39 3.16
CA MET A 83 -14.52 7.81 1.76
C MET A 83 -15.80 8.50 1.31
N VAL A 84 -16.96 7.91 1.60
CA VAL A 84 -18.26 8.49 1.26
C VAL A 84 -18.46 9.83 1.98
N LEU A 85 -18.14 9.90 3.27
CA LEU A 85 -18.24 11.14 4.05
C LEU A 85 -17.30 12.23 3.51
N ALA A 86 -16.08 11.87 3.12
CA ALA A 86 -15.11 12.83 2.58
C ALA A 86 -15.55 13.35 1.19
N VAL A 87 -16.05 12.49 0.31
CA VAL A 87 -16.58 12.91 -1.00
C VAL A 87 -17.83 13.79 -0.82
N ALA A 88 -18.73 13.42 0.09
CA ALA A 88 -19.88 14.26 0.42
C ALA A 88 -19.42 15.62 1.00
N GLY A 89 -18.40 15.61 1.86
CA GLY A 89 -17.78 16.84 2.37
C GLY A 89 -17.22 17.74 1.26
N LEU A 90 -16.61 17.17 0.22
CA LEU A 90 -16.16 17.93 -0.95
C LEU A 90 -17.32 18.54 -1.73
N MET A 91 -18.40 17.77 -1.93
CA MET A 91 -19.60 18.24 -2.65
C MET A 91 -20.32 19.35 -1.90
N LEU A 92 -20.31 19.33 -0.58
CA LEU A 92 -20.96 20.30 0.29
C LEU A 92 -20.01 21.42 0.74
N SER A 93 -18.76 21.43 0.27
CA SER A 93 -17.76 22.39 0.75
C SER A 93 -18.00 23.80 0.22
N HIS A 94 -18.48 24.65 1.10
CA HIS A 94 -18.52 26.11 0.89
C HIS A 94 -17.39 26.84 1.61
N SER A 95 -16.54 26.12 2.35
CA SER A 95 -15.43 26.68 3.11
C SER A 95 -14.13 25.90 2.83
N LEU A 96 -13.01 26.64 2.80
CA LEU A 96 -11.68 26.05 2.62
C LEU A 96 -11.31 25.06 3.73
N ALA A 97 -11.81 25.33 4.97
CA ALA A 97 -11.56 24.46 6.11
C ALA A 97 -12.20 23.08 5.93
N LEU A 98 -13.47 23.01 5.49
CA LEU A 98 -14.17 21.75 5.23
C LEU A 98 -13.53 21.02 4.05
N PHE A 99 -13.14 21.75 3.01
CA PHE A 99 -12.43 21.19 1.87
C PHE A 99 -11.09 20.54 2.29
N SER A 100 -10.27 21.27 3.06
CA SER A 100 -8.97 20.78 3.57
C SER A 100 -9.14 19.54 4.47
N ALA A 101 -10.14 19.54 5.35
CA ALA A 101 -10.46 18.40 6.20
C ALA A 101 -10.87 17.18 5.38
N SER A 102 -11.70 17.38 4.35
CA SER A 102 -12.11 16.30 3.44
C SER A 102 -10.93 15.73 2.66
N MET A 103 -10.02 16.57 2.17
CA MET A 103 -8.77 16.17 1.52
C MET A 103 -7.88 15.35 2.46
N PHE A 104 -7.75 15.78 3.72
CA PHE A 104 -7.00 15.03 4.71
C PHE A 104 -7.58 13.64 4.96
N VAL A 105 -8.93 13.54 5.11
CA VAL A 105 -9.62 12.25 5.29
C VAL A 105 -9.46 11.36 4.06
N LEU A 106 -9.55 11.90 2.84
CA LEU A 106 -9.26 11.15 1.61
C LEU A 106 -7.84 10.60 1.60
N GLY A 107 -6.87 11.42 2.04
CA GLY A 107 -5.48 10.99 2.21
C GLY A 107 -5.34 9.84 3.20
N LEU A 108 -5.97 9.93 4.37
CA LEU A 108 -5.97 8.87 5.38
C LEU A 108 -6.54 7.57 4.82
N VAL A 109 -7.71 7.63 4.19
CA VAL A 109 -8.39 6.46 3.63
C VAL A 109 -7.55 5.80 2.54
N SER A 110 -7.00 6.59 1.61
CA SER A 110 -6.21 6.05 0.50
C SER A 110 -4.91 5.41 0.99
N GLY A 111 -4.23 6.04 1.95
CA GLY A 111 -2.98 5.52 2.51
C GLY A 111 -3.18 4.23 3.33
N ILE A 112 -4.25 4.15 4.15
CA ILE A 112 -4.62 2.90 4.86
C ILE A 112 -4.91 1.80 3.84
N THR A 113 -5.73 2.10 2.83
CA THR A 113 -6.13 1.13 1.82
C THR A 113 -4.93 0.63 1.00
N MET A 114 -4.02 1.52 0.60
CA MET A 114 -2.79 1.19 -0.10
C MET A 114 -1.87 0.31 0.77
N SER A 115 -1.74 0.63 2.06
CA SER A 115 -0.94 -0.17 3.00
C SER A 115 -1.52 -1.58 3.18
N ILE A 116 -2.85 -1.72 3.25
CA ILE A 116 -3.53 -3.02 3.27
C ILE A 116 -3.24 -3.77 1.97
N GLY A 117 -3.30 -3.11 0.81
CA GLY A 117 -2.98 -3.70 -0.48
C GLY A 117 -1.56 -4.27 -0.53
N THR A 118 -0.57 -3.51 -0.05
CA THR A 118 0.83 -3.96 0.07
C THR A 118 0.95 -5.16 1.00
N PHE A 119 0.30 -5.09 2.16
CA PHE A 119 0.30 -6.18 3.14
C PHE A 119 -0.25 -7.48 2.53
N LEU A 120 -1.37 -7.42 1.84
CA LEU A 120 -1.98 -8.59 1.19
C LEU A 120 -1.03 -9.25 0.18
N ILE A 121 -0.41 -8.48 -0.71
CA ILE A 121 0.55 -9.02 -1.70
C ILE A 121 1.76 -9.63 -1.00
N THR A 122 2.32 -8.98 0.01
CA THR A 122 3.52 -9.48 0.70
C THR A 122 3.29 -10.76 1.49
N HIS A 123 2.06 -11.00 1.96
CA HIS A 123 1.69 -12.20 2.71
C HIS A 123 1.15 -13.35 1.86
N MET A 124 0.58 -13.03 0.69
CA MET A 124 0.03 -14.06 -0.21
C MET A 124 1.06 -14.65 -1.19
N TYR A 125 2.14 -13.92 -1.46
CA TYR A 125 3.15 -14.32 -2.44
C TYR A 125 4.54 -14.35 -1.80
N GLU A 126 5.38 -15.29 -2.26
CA GLU A 126 6.73 -15.50 -1.73
C GLU A 126 7.79 -15.38 -2.81
N GLY A 127 9.03 -15.14 -2.40
CA GLY A 127 10.20 -15.10 -3.27
C GLY A 127 10.06 -14.15 -4.47
N ARG A 128 10.46 -14.62 -5.65
CA ARG A 128 10.42 -13.85 -6.90
C ARG A 128 9.01 -13.40 -7.30
N GLN A 129 7.99 -14.19 -6.98
CA GLN A 129 6.59 -13.85 -7.30
C GLN A 129 6.10 -12.63 -6.52
N ARG A 130 6.55 -12.45 -5.27
CA ARG A 130 6.21 -11.28 -4.45
C ARG A 130 6.67 -9.99 -5.13
N GLY A 131 7.94 -9.92 -5.55
CA GLY A 131 8.48 -8.74 -6.23
C GLY A 131 7.74 -8.42 -7.54
N ALA A 132 7.52 -9.43 -8.38
CA ALA A 132 6.78 -9.26 -9.62
C ALA A 132 5.34 -8.77 -9.40
N ARG A 133 4.64 -9.29 -8.38
CA ARG A 133 3.28 -8.87 -8.04
C ARG A 133 3.23 -7.46 -7.45
N LEU A 134 4.21 -7.06 -6.65
CA LEU A 134 4.31 -5.68 -6.14
C LEU A 134 4.53 -4.69 -7.29
N LEU A 135 5.46 -4.96 -8.20
CA LEU A 135 5.68 -4.12 -9.38
C LEU A 135 4.43 -4.03 -10.26
N PHE A 136 3.72 -5.15 -10.44
CA PHE A 136 2.46 -5.15 -11.18
C PHE A 136 1.38 -4.35 -10.47
N THR A 137 1.30 -4.43 -9.13
CA THR A 137 0.38 -3.62 -8.31
C THR A 137 0.69 -2.13 -8.45
N ASP A 138 1.98 -1.76 -8.44
CA ASP A 138 2.43 -0.37 -8.62
C ASP A 138 2.09 0.18 -10.02
N SER A 139 2.06 -0.69 -11.02
CA SER A 139 1.60 -0.31 -12.37
C SER A 139 0.15 0.17 -12.38
N PHE A 140 -0.72 -0.33 -11.50
CA PHE A 140 -2.10 0.17 -11.36
C PHE A 140 -2.16 1.59 -10.82
N PHE A 141 -1.22 1.99 -9.95
CA PHE A 141 -1.08 3.40 -9.54
C PHE A 141 -0.83 4.30 -10.74
N SER A 142 0.15 3.95 -11.56
CA SER A 142 0.51 4.74 -12.77
C SER A 142 -0.60 4.72 -13.81
N MET A 143 -1.23 3.57 -14.03
CA MET A 143 -2.35 3.43 -14.98
C MET A 143 -3.54 4.28 -14.57
N ALA A 144 -3.92 4.28 -13.29
CA ALA A 144 -4.98 5.14 -12.78
C ALA A 144 -4.60 6.62 -12.93
N GLY A 145 -3.33 6.97 -12.72
CA GLY A 145 -2.79 8.31 -12.93
C GLY A 145 -2.83 8.77 -14.39
N MET A 146 -2.97 7.88 -15.36
CA MET A 146 -3.23 8.23 -16.76
C MET A 146 -4.73 8.31 -17.07
N ILE A 147 -5.51 7.33 -16.62
CA ILE A 147 -6.92 7.19 -16.96
C ILE A 147 -7.77 8.29 -16.30
N PHE A 148 -7.60 8.53 -15.01
CA PHE A 148 -8.45 9.45 -14.27
C PHE A 148 -8.29 10.92 -14.66
N PRO A 149 -7.10 11.46 -15.00
CA PRO A 149 -6.98 12.78 -15.61
C PRO A 149 -7.71 12.91 -16.93
N MET A 150 -7.74 11.86 -17.77
CA MET A 150 -8.54 11.89 -18.99
C MET A 150 -10.03 11.95 -18.69
N VAL A 151 -10.52 11.18 -17.71
CA VAL A 151 -11.90 11.24 -17.23
C VAL A 151 -12.20 12.65 -16.68
N ALA A 152 -11.31 13.22 -15.87
CA ALA A 152 -11.45 14.57 -15.33
C ALA A 152 -11.55 15.62 -16.45
N ALA A 153 -10.66 15.53 -17.44
CA ALA A 153 -10.67 16.45 -18.59
C ALA A 153 -12.00 16.39 -19.35
N VAL A 154 -12.54 15.18 -19.59
CA VAL A 154 -13.84 14.99 -20.26
C VAL A 154 -14.98 15.57 -19.43
N LEU A 155 -14.99 15.34 -18.12
CA LEU A 155 -16.03 15.88 -17.23
C LEU A 155 -16.00 17.40 -17.19
N LEU A 156 -14.83 17.99 -17.02
CA LEU A 156 -14.66 19.46 -17.01
C LEU A 156 -14.99 20.10 -18.35
N ALA A 157 -14.66 19.45 -19.47
CA ALA A 157 -15.02 19.93 -20.81
C ALA A 157 -16.55 19.95 -21.05
N ARG A 158 -17.30 19.13 -20.29
CA ARG A 158 -18.78 19.13 -20.31
C ARG A 158 -19.40 20.07 -19.26
N SER A 159 -18.60 20.97 -18.68
CA SER A 159 -19.04 21.88 -17.61
C SER A 159 -19.58 21.16 -16.37
N ILE A 160 -19.11 19.95 -16.13
CA ILE A 160 -19.43 19.20 -14.91
C ILE A 160 -18.47 19.68 -13.83
N GLU A 161 -19.01 19.91 -12.63
CA GLU A 161 -18.24 20.42 -11.49
C GLU A 161 -17.10 19.48 -11.08
N TRP A 162 -15.99 20.04 -10.66
CA TRP A 162 -14.74 19.34 -10.30
C TRP A 162 -14.92 18.24 -9.25
N TYR A 163 -15.84 18.39 -8.32
CA TYR A 163 -16.08 17.40 -7.26
C TYR A 163 -16.64 16.07 -7.77
N TRP A 164 -17.30 16.03 -8.94
CA TRP A 164 -17.76 14.79 -9.56
C TRP A 164 -16.62 13.86 -9.97
N VAL A 165 -15.45 14.42 -10.22
CA VAL A 165 -14.26 13.61 -10.50
C VAL A 165 -13.88 12.77 -9.27
N TYR A 166 -13.98 13.34 -8.08
CA TYR A 166 -13.76 12.59 -6.83
C TYR A 166 -14.84 11.54 -6.58
N ALA A 167 -16.08 11.80 -6.96
CA ALA A 167 -17.14 10.81 -6.94
C ALA A 167 -16.82 9.62 -7.87
N CYS A 168 -16.31 9.87 -9.08
CA CYS A 168 -15.85 8.81 -9.97
C CYS A 168 -14.70 7.99 -9.37
N ILE A 169 -13.75 8.64 -8.70
CA ILE A 169 -12.69 7.93 -7.97
C ILE A 169 -13.28 7.09 -6.83
N GLY A 170 -14.32 7.59 -6.16
CA GLY A 170 -15.06 6.86 -5.13
C GLY A 170 -15.66 5.54 -5.64
N LEU A 171 -16.02 5.43 -6.93
CA LEU A 171 -16.48 4.17 -7.53
C LEU A 171 -15.42 3.07 -7.47
N VAL A 172 -14.13 3.41 -7.52
CA VAL A 172 -13.05 2.44 -7.32
C VAL A 172 -13.13 1.85 -5.92
N TYR A 173 -13.44 2.68 -4.92
CA TYR A 173 -13.61 2.18 -3.56
C TYR A 173 -14.87 1.32 -3.40
N VAL A 174 -15.95 1.63 -4.13
CA VAL A 174 -17.12 0.75 -4.17
C VAL A 174 -16.74 -0.64 -4.68
N ALA A 175 -15.89 -0.74 -5.71
CA ALA A 175 -15.38 -2.02 -6.19
C ALA A 175 -14.57 -2.76 -5.12
N ILE A 176 -13.69 -2.06 -4.39
CA ILE A 176 -12.95 -2.64 -3.24
C ILE A 176 -13.93 -3.15 -2.18
N PHE A 177 -14.93 -2.35 -1.84
CA PHE A 177 -15.93 -2.67 -0.81
C PHE A 177 -16.74 -3.92 -1.19
N VAL A 178 -17.22 -4.00 -2.43
CA VAL A 178 -17.95 -5.18 -2.94
C VAL A 178 -17.09 -6.43 -2.88
N LEU A 179 -15.82 -6.34 -3.31
CA LEU A 179 -14.88 -7.46 -3.24
C LEU A 179 -14.63 -7.90 -1.79
N THR A 180 -14.59 -6.95 -0.84
CA THR A 180 -14.37 -7.22 0.59
C THR A 180 -15.46 -8.08 1.21
N PHE A 181 -16.72 -7.97 0.75
CA PHE A 181 -17.81 -8.85 1.22
C PHE A 181 -17.60 -10.29 0.77
N GLY A 182 -17.10 -10.50 -0.43
CA GLY A 182 -16.90 -11.82 -1.02
C GLY A 182 -15.55 -12.47 -0.68
N CYS A 183 -14.73 -11.85 0.16
CA CYS A 183 -13.39 -12.34 0.52
C CYS A 183 -13.30 -12.82 1.95
N ASP A 184 -12.49 -13.87 2.14
CA ASP A 184 -12.07 -14.35 3.45
C ASP A 184 -10.59 -13.95 3.69
N PHE A 185 -10.36 -13.13 4.72
CA PHE A 185 -9.04 -12.60 5.09
C PHE A 185 -8.30 -13.50 6.08
N SER A 186 -8.92 -14.57 6.58
CA SER A 186 -8.35 -15.47 7.60
C SER A 186 -7.05 -16.16 7.15
N GLY A 187 -6.84 -16.30 5.84
CA GLY A 187 -5.61 -16.88 5.27
C GLY A 187 -4.54 -15.86 4.87
N ALA A 188 -4.76 -14.56 5.05
CA ALA A 188 -3.86 -13.50 4.57
C ALA A 188 -2.89 -12.99 5.66
N GLY A 189 -2.49 -13.84 6.61
CA GLY A 189 -1.45 -13.48 7.58
C GLY A 189 -1.90 -12.66 8.79
N GLN A 190 -3.21 -12.54 9.02
CA GLN A 190 -3.69 -11.99 10.27
C GLN A 190 -3.35 -12.97 11.41
N LYS A 191 -2.40 -12.59 12.27
CA LYS A 191 -2.17 -13.34 13.52
C LYS A 191 -3.49 -13.35 14.27
N SER A 192 -4.11 -14.52 14.39
CA SER A 192 -5.14 -14.73 15.40
C SER A 192 -4.54 -14.29 16.74
N PRO A 193 -5.30 -13.59 17.62
CA PRO A 193 -4.80 -13.28 18.95
C PRO A 193 -4.28 -14.58 19.54
N GLU A 194 -3.02 -14.60 19.90
CA GLU A 194 -2.31 -15.76 20.41
C GLU A 194 -3.16 -16.42 21.51
N ARG A 195 -3.78 -17.54 21.17
CA ARG A 195 -4.28 -18.47 22.19
C ARG A 195 -3.02 -18.91 22.93
N LYS A 196 -2.80 -18.35 24.12
CA LYS A 196 -1.75 -18.79 25.04
C LYS A 196 -1.82 -20.31 25.11
N GLN A 197 -0.86 -20.98 24.46
CA GLN A 197 -0.65 -22.40 24.70
C GLN A 197 -0.24 -22.54 26.15
N PRO A 198 -0.88 -23.44 26.92
CA PRO A 198 -0.41 -23.71 28.27
C PRO A 198 1.02 -24.28 28.17
N ALA A 199 1.91 -23.71 28.96
CA ALA A 199 3.27 -24.21 29.16
C ALA A 199 3.18 -25.66 29.67
N GLY A 200 3.62 -26.61 28.88
CA GLY A 200 3.64 -28.00 29.26
C GLY A 200 4.09 -28.88 28.11
N GLY A 201 5.35 -29.25 28.10
CA GLY A 201 5.89 -30.24 27.19
C GLY A 201 7.38 -30.01 26.89
N GLU A 202 8.23 -30.37 27.83
CA GLU A 202 9.65 -30.62 27.58
C GLU A 202 9.77 -31.57 26.39
N ARG A 203 10.38 -31.11 25.29
CA ARG A 203 10.86 -31.99 24.22
C ARG A 203 12.36 -32.03 24.26
N GLU A 204 12.87 -33.23 24.56
CA GLU A 204 14.25 -33.65 24.45
C GLU A 204 15.02 -32.97 23.32
N VAL A 205 16.11 -32.35 23.71
CA VAL A 205 17.14 -31.80 22.81
C VAL A 205 17.93 -32.99 22.24
N GLY A 206 17.53 -33.44 21.05
CA GLY A 206 18.33 -34.34 20.23
C GLY A 206 19.64 -33.66 19.84
N HIS A 207 20.71 -34.24 20.35
CA HIS A 207 22.10 -33.86 20.15
C HIS A 207 22.46 -33.90 18.65
N ARG A 208 22.35 -32.77 17.93
CA ARG A 208 22.97 -32.64 16.61
C ARG A 208 24.33 -31.95 16.80
N ARG A 209 25.39 -32.73 16.45
CA ARG A 209 26.80 -32.31 16.46
C ARG A 209 26.97 -30.97 15.75
N ALA A 210 27.44 -29.98 16.48
CA ALA A 210 27.90 -28.71 15.92
C ALA A 210 29.20 -28.95 15.12
N VAL A 211 29.18 -28.62 13.84
CA VAL A 211 30.36 -28.53 13.00
C VAL A 211 30.95 -27.13 13.25
N PRO A 212 32.21 -26.99 13.71
CA PRO A 212 32.78 -25.67 13.93
C PRO A 212 33.16 -25.00 12.60
N LEU A 213 32.47 -23.92 12.26
CA LEU A 213 32.85 -23.01 11.19
C LEU A 213 34.09 -22.24 11.62
N ARG A 214 35.25 -22.61 11.08
CA ARG A 214 36.51 -21.83 11.20
C ARG A 214 36.42 -20.63 10.25
N CYS A 215 36.03 -19.47 10.76
CA CYS A 215 36.28 -18.20 10.10
C CYS A 215 37.75 -17.80 10.28
N GLY A 216 38.55 -17.95 9.23
CA GLY A 216 39.90 -17.40 9.16
C GLY A 216 39.81 -15.91 8.83
N ALA A 217 40.04 -15.07 9.84
CA ALA A 217 40.23 -13.63 9.61
C ALA A 217 41.68 -13.40 9.09
N VAL A 218 41.79 -13.06 7.79
CA VAL A 218 43.04 -12.49 7.24
C VAL A 218 42.98 -10.97 7.40
N LEU A 219 43.64 -10.46 8.40
CA LEU A 219 43.90 -9.03 8.57
C LEU A 219 44.97 -8.57 7.57
N HIS A 220 44.58 -7.76 6.61
CA HIS A 220 45.52 -6.97 5.81
C HIS A 220 45.40 -5.49 6.19
N PRO A 221 46.48 -4.85 6.67
CA PRO A 221 46.44 -3.42 6.95
C PRO A 221 46.87 -2.64 5.72
N ARG A 222 46.02 -1.84 5.13
CA ARG A 222 46.31 -0.51 4.56
C ARG A 222 45.19 0.06 3.70
N SER A 223 44.97 1.32 4.00
CA SER A 223 44.30 2.36 3.24
C SER A 223 42.78 2.53 3.43
N ALA A 224 42.49 3.68 4.01
CA ALA A 224 41.20 4.33 4.17
C ALA A 224 40.49 4.55 2.82
N GLY A 225 39.18 4.39 2.85
CA GLY A 225 38.32 4.78 1.73
C GLY A 225 37.05 3.93 1.68
N LEU A 226 36.09 4.36 2.45
CA LEU A 226 34.67 4.47 2.18
C LEU A 226 34.15 3.66 0.96
N TYR A 227 33.33 2.65 1.23
CA TYR A 227 32.04 2.29 0.59
C TYR A 227 31.62 0.90 1.05
N LEU A 228 30.65 0.87 1.95
CA LEU A 228 29.94 -0.33 2.36
C LEU A 228 28.89 -0.67 1.30
N LEU A 229 29.15 -1.70 0.51
CA LEU A 229 28.13 -2.46 -0.19
C LEU A 229 28.54 -3.93 -0.15
N GLY A 230 28.05 -4.61 0.88
CA GLY A 230 28.26 -6.04 1.06
C GLY A 230 27.28 -6.86 0.21
N THR A 231 27.70 -7.29 -0.97
CA THR A 231 27.08 -8.43 -1.65
C THR A 231 27.92 -9.67 -1.31
N GLY A 232 27.47 -10.44 -0.31
CA GLY A 232 28.01 -11.75 -0.01
C GLY A 232 27.62 -12.77 -1.07
N ILE A 233 28.50 -13.04 -2.02
CA ILE A 233 28.44 -14.20 -2.88
C ILE A 233 29.11 -15.34 -2.13
N CYS A 234 28.36 -16.34 -1.70
CA CYS A 234 28.88 -17.62 -1.25
C CYS A 234 29.24 -18.45 -2.47
N GLU A 235 30.53 -18.62 -2.72
CA GLU A 235 31.05 -19.57 -3.70
C GLU A 235 30.99 -21.00 -3.10
N GLU A 236 30.31 -21.92 -3.78
CA GLU A 236 30.34 -23.34 -3.45
C GLU A 236 31.68 -23.95 -3.92
N PRO A 237 32.32 -24.81 -3.13
CA PRO A 237 33.55 -25.49 -3.54
C PRO A 237 33.26 -26.60 -4.56
N GLY A 238 34.02 -26.57 -5.64
CA GLY A 238 33.89 -27.38 -6.82
C GLY A 238 33.95 -28.90 -6.60
N HIS A 239 33.14 -29.57 -7.37
CA HIS A 239 33.17 -31.03 -7.61
C HIS A 239 34.30 -31.34 -8.60
N GLU A 240 35.33 -32.03 -8.17
CA GLU A 240 36.38 -32.63 -8.99
C GLU A 240 35.81 -33.85 -9.74
N PRO A 241 36.01 -34.01 -11.06
CA PRO A 241 35.61 -35.19 -11.77
C PRO A 241 36.66 -36.29 -11.62
N ARG A 242 36.26 -37.39 -10.99
CA ARG A 242 37.04 -38.64 -10.90
C ARG A 242 37.19 -39.23 -12.28
N ARG A 243 38.45 -39.26 -12.81
CA ARG A 243 38.85 -40.03 -13.98
C ARG A 243 38.79 -41.53 -13.65
N GLY A 244 38.01 -42.28 -14.42
CA GLY A 244 37.99 -43.73 -14.42
C GLY A 244 39.13 -44.34 -15.22
N ARG A 245 39.58 -45.46 -14.75
CA ARG A 245 40.22 -46.54 -15.54
C ARG A 245 39.22 -47.62 -15.76
#